data_20c0ec8d742e086d82aa2e26f763484d
#
_entry.id   20c0ec8d742e086d82aa2e26f763484d
#
_cell.length_a   1.000
_cell.length_b   1.000
_cell.length_c   1.000
_cell.angle_alpha   90.00
_cell.angle_beta   90.00
_cell.angle_gamma   90.00
#
_symmetry.space_group_name_H-M   'P 1'
#
loop_
_entity.id
_entity.type
_entity.pdbx_description
1 polymer ?
#
loop_
_entity_poly.entity_id
_entity_poly.type
_entity_poly.pdbx_seq_one_letter_code
_entity_poly.pdbx_strand_id
1 'polypeptide(L)'
;MLVYEPAVNWAVDEVKLNPEDFYLDRHQAIYEVMVDLYATDKACDSLTVTEALASAGKVEEAGGSNYVAELAEKVAAPGNARHHAEIVREHAHLRRLLRAAQDIESWVSDREADAGTLSERAEAELFKVAHKEKQEDFRDLGGILFDEHQRLEKRITGELKASGTNTGFRDLDDKTGGFQPSNLIILAARPSVGKSAFVANIAENVAVKQGKSVAFFSLEMSESELSQRFIASQSEVHGDVLRKGKLSADNGGDRNWRKVNKALNELT
;
A
#
# COMPACT_ATOMS: atom_id res chain seq x y z
N MET A 1 -9.76 24.67 15.40
CA MET A 1 -10.81 23.77 15.88
C MET A 1 -11.71 24.48 16.87
N LEU A 2 -11.27 24.91 18.04
CA LEU A 2 -12.11 25.59 19.06
C LEU A 2 -12.79 26.91 18.62
N VAL A 3 -12.36 27.53 17.53
CA VAL A 3 -12.82 28.84 17.04
C VAL A 3 -13.39 28.75 15.62
N TYR A 4 -13.12 27.64 14.91
CA TYR A 4 -13.48 27.46 13.51
C TYR A 4 -13.91 26.02 13.28
N GLU A 5 -15.21 25.81 13.18
CA GLU A 5 -15.84 24.51 13.07
C GLU A 5 -15.32 23.64 11.91
N PRO A 6 -15.12 24.16 10.68
CA PRO A 6 -14.57 23.35 9.60
C PRO A 6 -13.18 22.79 9.88
N ALA A 7 -12.43 23.34 10.84
CA ALA A 7 -11.12 22.83 11.21
C ALA A 7 -11.16 21.47 11.91
N VAL A 8 -12.28 21.12 12.54
CA VAL A 8 -12.47 19.79 13.15
C VAL A 8 -12.64 18.77 12.05
N ASN A 9 -13.48 19.04 11.06
CA ASN A 9 -13.68 18.19 9.88
C ASN A 9 -12.33 17.93 9.17
N TRP A 10 -11.55 18.98 8.88
CA TRP A 10 -10.24 18.81 8.27
C TRP A 10 -9.30 17.94 9.09
N ALA A 11 -9.30 18.10 10.41
CA ALA A 11 -8.42 17.33 11.28
C ALA A 11 -8.85 15.86 11.40
N VAL A 12 -10.15 15.59 11.49
CA VAL A 12 -10.72 14.26 11.69
C VAL A 12 -10.84 13.50 10.36
N ASP A 13 -11.49 14.08 9.36
CA ASP A 13 -11.85 13.35 8.14
C ASP A 13 -10.78 13.42 7.04
N GLU A 14 -10.15 14.61 6.83
CA GLU A 14 -9.19 14.77 5.75
C GLU A 14 -7.75 14.40 6.18
N VAL A 15 -7.27 14.98 7.30
CA VAL A 15 -5.90 14.74 7.79
C VAL A 15 -5.83 13.49 8.66
N LYS A 16 -6.95 13.07 9.27
CA LYS A 16 -7.08 11.86 10.10
C LYS A 16 -6.13 11.84 11.29
N LEU A 17 -6.09 12.96 11.99
CA LEU A 17 -5.34 13.04 13.23
C LEU A 17 -5.94 12.14 14.30
N ASN A 18 -5.09 11.47 15.04
CA ASN A 18 -5.43 10.75 16.26
C ASN A 18 -5.01 11.58 17.49
N PRO A 19 -5.65 11.38 18.65
CA PRO A 19 -5.24 12.05 19.88
C PRO A 19 -3.73 11.87 20.19
N GLU A 20 -3.20 10.68 19.95
CA GLU A 20 -1.78 10.33 20.14
C GLU A 20 -0.81 11.14 19.22
N ASP A 21 -1.32 11.82 18.18
CA ASP A 21 -0.50 12.64 17.29
C ASP A 21 -0.11 13.97 17.93
N PHE A 22 -0.76 14.36 19.01
CA PHE A 22 -0.38 15.52 19.78
C PHE A 22 0.74 15.20 20.78
N TYR A 23 1.71 16.09 20.90
CA TYR A 23 2.87 15.89 21.76
C TYR A 23 2.55 16.03 23.26
N LEU A 24 1.66 16.96 23.60
CA LEU A 24 1.27 17.23 25.00
C LEU A 24 0.02 16.44 25.37
N ASP A 25 0.04 15.71 26.46
CA ASP A 25 -1.07 14.90 26.97
C ASP A 25 -2.35 15.73 27.10
N ARG A 26 -2.23 16.96 27.60
CA ARG A 26 -3.36 17.90 27.67
C ARG A 26 -4.02 18.19 26.31
N HIS A 27 -3.23 18.23 25.21
CA HIS A 27 -3.78 18.41 23.89
C HIS A 27 -4.40 17.11 23.39
N GLN A 28 -3.88 15.96 23.76
CA GLN A 28 -4.46 14.65 23.46
C GLN A 28 -5.84 14.55 24.09
N ALA A 29 -5.96 14.85 25.40
CA ALA A 29 -7.23 14.81 26.14
C ALA A 29 -8.27 15.78 25.55
N ILE A 30 -7.87 17.01 25.18
CA ILE A 30 -8.76 17.97 24.53
C ILE A 30 -9.22 17.46 23.18
N TYR A 31 -8.30 16.95 22.35
CA TYR A 31 -8.63 16.48 21.00
C TYR A 31 -9.50 15.23 21.01
N GLU A 32 -9.28 14.31 21.93
CA GLU A 32 -10.11 13.11 22.13
C GLU A 32 -11.58 13.50 22.39
N VAL A 33 -11.82 14.43 23.30
CA VAL A 33 -13.17 14.95 23.56
C VAL A 33 -13.76 15.69 22.36
N MET A 34 -12.94 16.39 21.57
CA MET A 34 -13.41 17.03 20.34
C MET A 34 -13.83 16.02 19.27
N VAL A 35 -13.12 14.90 19.15
CA VAL A 35 -13.48 13.79 18.25
C VAL A 35 -14.83 13.18 18.67
N ASP A 36 -15.04 12.97 19.96
CA ASP A 36 -16.30 12.43 20.52
C ASP A 36 -17.48 13.38 20.27
N LEU A 37 -17.28 14.70 20.45
CA LEU A 37 -18.27 15.71 20.15
C LEU A 37 -18.61 15.73 18.65
N TYR A 38 -17.58 15.69 17.79
CA TYR A 38 -17.74 15.63 16.35
C TYR A 38 -18.52 14.38 15.91
N ALA A 39 -18.18 13.21 16.45
CA ALA A 39 -18.89 11.97 16.15
C ALA A 39 -20.38 11.98 16.58
N THR A 40 -20.75 12.85 17.53
CA THR A 40 -22.15 13.04 17.99
C THR A 40 -22.83 14.27 17.41
N ASP A 41 -22.25 14.88 16.36
CA ASP A 41 -22.75 16.07 15.67
C ASP A 41 -23.01 17.27 16.62
N LYS A 42 -22.11 17.44 17.60
CA LYS A 42 -22.15 18.55 18.56
C LYS A 42 -21.09 19.60 18.21
N ALA A 43 -21.37 20.85 18.54
CA ALA A 43 -20.44 21.94 18.35
C ALA A 43 -19.14 21.73 19.14
N CYS A 44 -17.99 22.06 18.52
CA CYS A 44 -16.67 21.95 19.13
C CYS A 44 -16.10 23.32 19.52
N ASP A 45 -16.91 24.16 20.19
CA ASP A 45 -16.44 25.43 20.76
C ASP A 45 -15.80 25.24 22.15
N SER A 46 -15.16 26.31 22.64
CA SER A 46 -14.42 26.26 23.92
C SER A 46 -15.31 25.94 25.12
N LEU A 47 -16.60 26.35 25.10
CA LEU A 47 -17.53 26.11 26.18
C LEU A 47 -17.97 24.64 26.18
N THR A 48 -18.43 24.16 25.03
CA THR A 48 -18.89 22.77 24.86
C THR A 48 -17.79 21.75 25.15
N VAL A 49 -16.56 22.02 24.69
CA VAL A 49 -15.39 21.17 24.97
C VAL A 49 -15.06 21.19 26.47
N THR A 50 -15.11 22.33 27.14
CA THR A 50 -14.87 22.40 28.60
C THR A 50 -15.91 21.63 29.39
N GLU A 51 -17.19 21.71 29.02
CA GLU A 51 -18.27 20.95 29.65
C GLU A 51 -18.13 19.46 29.40
N ALA A 52 -17.76 19.04 28.20
CA ALA A 52 -17.51 17.65 27.88
C ALA A 52 -16.31 17.09 28.64
N LEU A 53 -15.21 17.85 28.78
CA LEU A 53 -14.07 17.50 29.63
C LEU A 53 -14.46 17.33 31.09
N ALA A 54 -15.32 18.22 31.61
CA ALA A 54 -15.85 18.11 32.97
C ALA A 54 -16.69 16.84 33.16
N SER A 55 -17.55 16.53 32.21
CA SER A 55 -18.36 15.32 32.20
C SER A 55 -17.53 14.04 32.13
N ALA A 56 -16.40 14.07 31.39
CA ALA A 56 -15.46 12.96 31.30
C ALA A 56 -14.45 12.88 32.47
N GLY A 57 -14.47 13.85 33.40
CA GLY A 57 -13.51 13.92 34.51
C GLY A 57 -12.07 14.23 34.09
N LYS A 58 -11.85 14.77 32.86
CA LYS A 58 -10.53 15.03 32.27
C LYS A 58 -10.09 16.50 32.35
N VAL A 59 -10.74 17.34 33.14
CA VAL A 59 -10.43 18.79 33.22
C VAL A 59 -9.00 19.06 33.64
N GLU A 60 -8.50 18.36 34.68
CA GLU A 60 -7.15 18.54 35.19
C GLU A 60 -6.10 18.04 34.16
N GLU A 61 -6.36 16.94 33.50
CA GLU A 61 -5.51 16.39 32.43
C GLU A 61 -5.42 17.33 31.25
N ALA A 62 -6.51 18.02 30.90
CA ALA A 62 -6.57 19.02 29.86
C ALA A 62 -5.87 20.36 30.22
N GLY A 63 -5.34 20.50 31.43
CA GLY A 63 -4.69 21.72 31.94
C GLY A 63 -5.62 22.73 32.59
N GLY A 64 -6.84 22.30 32.98
CA GLY A 64 -7.85 23.13 33.61
C GLY A 64 -8.76 23.87 32.60
N SER A 65 -9.92 24.31 33.08
CA SER A 65 -10.91 25.00 32.25
C SER A 65 -10.39 26.30 31.59
N ASN A 66 -9.53 27.02 32.27
CA ASN A 66 -8.94 28.27 31.75
C ASN A 66 -8.00 28.01 30.55
N TYR A 67 -7.34 26.85 30.52
CA TYR A 67 -6.41 26.52 29.45
C TYR A 67 -7.11 26.34 28.09
N VAL A 68 -8.30 25.74 28.06
CA VAL A 68 -9.10 25.62 26.84
C VAL A 68 -9.51 26.98 26.29
N ALA A 69 -9.90 27.91 27.17
CA ALA A 69 -10.23 29.27 26.79
C ALA A 69 -8.99 30.03 26.24
N GLU A 70 -7.83 29.93 26.90
CA GLU A 70 -6.59 30.52 26.41
C GLU A 70 -6.17 29.99 25.03
N LEU A 71 -6.37 28.69 24.75
CA LEU A 71 -6.09 28.10 23.45
C LEU A 71 -6.96 28.72 22.36
N ALA A 72 -8.24 28.96 22.64
CA ALA A 72 -9.16 29.60 21.72
C ALA A 72 -8.75 31.03 21.38
N GLU A 73 -8.27 31.79 22.38
CA GLU A 73 -7.83 33.19 22.21
C GLU A 73 -6.52 33.30 21.40
N LYS A 74 -5.66 32.29 21.43
CA LYS A 74 -4.35 32.31 20.73
C LYS A 74 -4.43 32.01 19.23
N VAL A 75 -5.58 31.78 18.68
CA VAL A 75 -5.75 31.44 17.25
C VAL A 75 -5.62 32.69 16.38
N ALA A 76 -4.49 32.82 15.67
CA ALA A 76 -4.25 33.97 14.78
C ALA A 76 -4.88 33.82 13.38
N ALA A 77 -4.92 32.61 12.83
CA ALA A 77 -5.39 32.35 11.46
C ALA A 77 -6.14 31.02 11.37
N PRO A 78 -7.44 30.98 11.65
CA PRO A 78 -8.23 29.72 11.65
C PRO A 78 -8.24 28.99 10.29
N GLY A 79 -8.15 29.73 9.18
CA GLY A 79 -8.13 29.17 7.83
C GLY A 79 -6.93 28.28 7.51
N ASN A 80 -5.85 28.36 8.29
CA ASN A 80 -4.66 27.54 8.11
C ASN A 80 -4.70 26.23 8.93
N ALA A 81 -5.83 25.91 9.56
CA ALA A 81 -5.95 24.77 10.46
C ALA A 81 -5.61 23.44 9.77
N ARG A 82 -5.95 23.27 8.49
CA ARG A 82 -5.59 22.07 7.71
C ARG A 82 -4.07 21.91 7.62
N HIS A 83 -3.36 22.95 7.24
CA HIS A 83 -1.89 22.94 7.15
C HIS A 83 -1.24 22.65 8.51
N HIS A 84 -1.77 23.23 9.59
CA HIS A 84 -1.30 22.94 10.94
C HIS A 84 -1.54 21.48 11.35
N ALA A 85 -2.68 20.91 10.96
CA ALA A 85 -2.98 19.50 11.19
C ALA A 85 -1.99 18.58 10.44
N GLU A 86 -1.66 18.90 9.19
CA GLU A 86 -0.64 18.17 8.41
C GLU A 86 0.74 18.22 9.09
N ILE A 87 1.16 19.38 9.60
CA ILE A 87 2.41 19.53 10.37
C ILE A 87 2.39 18.65 11.64
N VAL A 88 1.29 18.65 12.38
CA VAL A 88 1.15 17.81 13.58
C VAL A 88 1.31 16.33 13.22
N ARG A 89 0.67 15.87 12.14
CA ARG A 89 0.77 14.50 11.65
C ARG A 89 2.20 14.12 11.26
N GLU A 90 2.87 14.98 10.50
CA GLU A 90 4.27 14.77 10.10
C GLU A 90 5.19 14.62 11.33
N HIS A 91 5.10 15.56 12.27
CA HIS A 91 5.89 15.48 13.50
C HIS A 91 5.53 14.25 14.37
N ALA A 92 4.29 13.85 14.39
CA ALA A 92 3.87 12.61 15.06
C ALA A 92 4.51 11.38 14.41
N HIS A 93 4.54 11.33 13.07
CA HIS A 93 5.21 10.25 12.33
C HIS A 93 6.71 10.19 12.67
N LEU A 94 7.39 11.33 12.65
CA LEU A 94 8.82 11.42 13.03
C LEU A 94 9.07 10.93 14.46
N ARG A 95 8.17 11.28 15.41
CA ARG A 95 8.27 10.79 16.80
C ARG A 95 8.07 9.27 16.89
N ARG A 96 7.14 8.70 16.13
CA ARG A 96 6.95 7.23 16.06
C ARG A 96 8.19 6.53 15.50
N LEU A 97 8.78 7.06 14.43
CA LEU A 97 10.05 6.54 13.89
C LEU A 97 11.19 6.61 14.92
N LEU A 98 11.29 7.74 15.62
CA LEU A 98 12.33 7.88 16.65
C LEU A 98 12.15 6.89 17.80
N ARG A 99 10.93 6.67 18.27
CA ARG A 99 10.62 5.65 19.30
C ARG A 99 10.98 4.26 18.82
N ALA A 100 10.56 3.88 17.61
CA ALA A 100 10.91 2.59 17.04
C ALA A 100 12.43 2.36 16.94
N ALA A 101 13.18 3.40 16.56
CA ALA A 101 14.65 3.34 16.52
C ALA A 101 15.26 3.15 17.91
N GLN A 102 14.73 3.85 18.94
CA GLN A 102 15.16 3.71 20.33
C GLN A 102 14.84 2.32 20.90
N ASP A 103 13.66 1.78 20.58
CA ASP A 103 13.28 0.43 20.98
C ASP A 103 14.21 -0.61 20.38
N ILE A 104 14.51 -0.49 19.08
CA ILE A 104 15.46 -1.37 18.38
C ILE A 104 16.87 -1.25 18.99
N GLU A 105 17.33 -0.06 19.28
CA GLU A 105 18.62 0.18 19.95
C GLU A 105 18.69 -0.54 21.30
N SER A 106 17.63 -0.41 22.12
CA SER A 106 17.53 -1.08 23.43
C SER A 106 17.60 -2.60 23.28
N TRP A 107 16.80 -3.19 22.40
CA TRP A 107 16.77 -4.65 22.21
C TRP A 107 18.14 -5.20 21.77
N VAL A 108 18.84 -4.47 20.91
CA VAL A 108 20.19 -4.87 20.44
C VAL A 108 21.22 -4.71 21.57
N SER A 109 21.17 -3.61 22.31
CA SER A 109 22.11 -3.30 23.40
C SER A 109 21.97 -4.29 24.54
N ASP A 110 20.72 -4.63 24.89
CA ASP A 110 20.40 -5.55 25.99
C ASP A 110 20.54 -7.03 25.58
N ARG A 111 20.79 -7.31 24.28
CA ARG A 111 20.90 -8.66 23.72
C ARG A 111 19.70 -9.54 24.09
N GLU A 112 18.50 -9.01 23.97
CA GLU A 112 17.25 -9.69 24.34
C GLU A 112 17.00 -11.01 23.58
N ALA A 113 17.55 -11.16 22.37
CA ALA A 113 17.42 -12.34 21.56
C ALA A 113 18.62 -12.50 20.59
N ASP A 114 18.61 -13.56 19.79
CA ASP A 114 19.60 -13.75 18.70
C ASP A 114 19.39 -12.72 17.56
N ALA A 115 20.42 -12.53 16.74
CA ALA A 115 20.46 -11.52 15.69
C ALA A 115 19.32 -11.69 14.65
N GLY A 116 18.93 -12.94 14.34
CA GLY A 116 17.85 -13.22 13.38
C GLY A 116 16.52 -12.74 13.93
N THR A 117 16.17 -13.14 15.15
CA THR A 117 14.94 -12.74 15.85
C THR A 117 14.86 -11.22 16.04
N LEU A 118 15.98 -10.58 16.40
CA LEU A 118 16.02 -9.12 16.55
C LEU A 118 15.81 -8.40 15.22
N SER A 119 16.34 -8.94 14.12
CA SER A 119 16.12 -8.38 12.78
C SER A 119 14.66 -8.46 12.36
N GLU A 120 14.02 -9.62 12.54
CA GLU A 120 12.58 -9.80 12.24
C GLU A 120 11.70 -8.86 13.09
N ARG A 121 12.03 -8.71 14.39
CA ARG A 121 11.30 -7.81 15.28
C ARG A 121 11.45 -6.35 14.88
N ALA A 122 12.67 -5.94 14.49
CA ALA A 122 12.94 -4.59 14.01
C ALA A 122 12.18 -4.28 12.71
N GLU A 123 12.20 -5.22 11.77
CA GLU A 123 11.44 -5.10 10.52
C GLU A 123 9.93 -4.96 10.80
N ALA A 124 9.38 -5.79 11.67
CA ALA A 124 7.97 -5.73 12.05
C ALA A 124 7.59 -4.39 12.70
N GLU A 125 8.47 -3.82 13.54
CA GLU A 125 8.21 -2.53 14.20
C GLU A 125 8.26 -1.37 13.22
N LEU A 126 9.25 -1.32 12.35
CA LEU A 126 9.33 -0.33 11.27
C LEU A 126 8.15 -0.44 10.31
N PHE A 127 7.72 -1.67 9.99
CA PHE A 127 6.55 -1.91 9.15
C PHE A 127 5.27 -1.33 9.76
N LYS A 128 5.04 -1.51 11.07
CA LYS A 128 3.89 -0.92 11.78
C LYS A 128 3.88 0.62 11.66
N VAL A 129 5.04 1.26 11.86
CA VAL A 129 5.15 2.72 11.74
C VAL A 129 4.84 3.17 10.32
N ALA A 130 5.39 2.49 9.31
CA ALA A 130 5.22 2.85 7.90
C ALA A 130 3.78 2.63 7.40
N HIS A 131 3.04 1.66 7.96
CA HIS A 131 1.71 1.27 7.48
C HIS A 131 0.55 1.79 8.34
N LYS A 132 0.80 2.35 9.54
CA LYS A 132 -0.25 2.97 10.37
C LYS A 132 -1.00 4.11 9.62
N GLU A 133 -0.36 4.72 8.63
CA GLU A 133 -0.96 5.78 7.80
C GLU A 133 -1.86 5.27 6.67
N LYS A 134 -1.80 3.96 6.36
CA LYS A 134 -2.58 3.34 5.28
C LYS A 134 -3.78 2.53 5.80
N GLN A 135 -4.36 2.91 6.93
CA GLN A 135 -5.68 2.37 7.27
C GLN A 135 -6.65 2.81 6.17
N GLU A 136 -7.06 1.84 5.34
CA GLU A 136 -8.14 2.04 4.38
C GLU A 136 -9.40 2.34 5.17
N ASP A 137 -9.85 3.58 5.13
CA ASP A 137 -11.10 3.96 5.75
C ASP A 137 -12.28 3.29 5.09
N PHE A 138 -13.32 3.07 5.88
CA PHE A 138 -14.64 2.78 5.35
C PHE A 138 -15.04 3.91 4.40
N ARG A 139 -15.21 3.58 3.12
CA ARG A 139 -15.73 4.51 2.12
C ARG A 139 -17.25 4.37 2.07
N ASP A 140 -17.92 5.49 1.98
CA ASP A 140 -19.37 5.50 1.74
C ASP A 140 -19.71 4.74 0.46
N LEU A 141 -20.72 3.88 0.53
CA LEU A 141 -21.15 3.07 -0.60
C LEU A 141 -21.61 3.93 -1.78
N GLY A 142 -22.26 5.08 -1.52
CA GLY A 142 -22.71 5.99 -2.57
C GLY A 142 -21.54 6.53 -3.39
N GLY A 143 -20.45 6.93 -2.75
CA GLY A 143 -19.22 7.36 -3.42
C GLY A 143 -18.58 6.24 -4.25
N ILE A 144 -18.56 5.01 -3.71
CA ILE A 144 -18.03 3.83 -4.44
C ILE A 144 -18.87 3.53 -5.69
N LEU A 145 -20.19 3.57 -5.55
CA LEU A 145 -21.13 3.33 -6.67
C LEU A 145 -21.02 4.40 -7.75
N PHE A 146 -20.83 5.67 -7.36
CA PHE A 146 -20.63 6.76 -8.32
C PHE A 146 -19.34 6.60 -9.11
N ASP A 147 -18.23 6.26 -8.44
CA ASP A 147 -16.94 5.99 -9.09
C ASP A 147 -17.05 4.81 -10.07
N GLU A 148 -17.75 3.73 -9.68
CA GLU A 148 -17.92 2.57 -10.54
C GLU A 148 -18.84 2.84 -11.72
N HIS A 149 -19.91 3.64 -11.52
CA HIS A 149 -20.78 4.10 -12.63
C HIS A 149 -19.98 4.86 -13.68
N GLN A 150 -19.13 5.80 -13.28
CA GLN A 150 -18.25 6.52 -14.21
C GLN A 150 -17.27 5.59 -14.95
N ARG A 151 -16.75 4.56 -14.28
CA ARG A 151 -15.89 3.57 -14.91
C ARG A 151 -16.64 2.73 -15.94
N LEU A 152 -17.89 2.36 -15.65
CA LEU A 152 -18.74 1.62 -16.59
C LEU A 152 -19.05 2.47 -17.82
N GLU A 153 -19.40 3.76 -17.67
CA GLU A 153 -19.61 4.66 -18.80
C GLU A 153 -18.38 4.75 -19.69
N LYS A 154 -17.18 4.93 -19.14
CA LYS A 154 -15.93 4.97 -19.90
C LYS A 154 -15.59 3.64 -20.59
N ARG A 155 -16.08 2.51 -20.08
CA ARG A 155 -15.96 1.21 -20.78
C ARG A 155 -16.93 1.11 -21.95
N ILE A 156 -18.16 1.57 -21.79
CA ILE A 156 -19.18 1.56 -22.85
C ILE A 156 -18.77 2.49 -23.99
N THR A 157 -18.18 3.65 -23.69
CA THR A 157 -17.66 4.59 -24.70
C THR A 157 -16.37 4.14 -25.36
N GLY A 158 -15.74 3.04 -24.88
CA GLY A 158 -14.48 2.53 -25.41
C GLY A 158 -13.25 3.32 -24.98
N GLU A 159 -13.38 4.31 -24.11
CA GLU A 159 -12.28 5.10 -23.56
C GLU A 159 -11.40 4.29 -22.61
N LEU A 160 -11.99 3.31 -21.88
CA LEU A 160 -11.29 2.35 -21.05
C LEU A 160 -11.33 0.96 -21.70
N LYS A 161 -10.16 0.43 -22.05
CA LYS A 161 -9.99 -0.97 -22.42
C LYS A 161 -10.37 -1.87 -21.23
N ALA A 162 -10.66 -3.16 -21.50
CA ALA A 162 -11.00 -4.16 -20.50
C ALA A 162 -10.16 -4.01 -19.20
N SER A 163 -10.79 -4.06 -18.03
CA SER A 163 -10.19 -3.63 -16.76
C SER A 163 -9.13 -4.57 -16.22
N GLY A 164 -9.02 -5.79 -16.75
CA GLY A 164 -8.10 -6.81 -16.29
C GLY A 164 -6.75 -6.81 -16.98
N THR A 165 -5.77 -7.45 -16.36
CA THR A 165 -4.50 -7.77 -17.00
C THR A 165 -4.69 -9.03 -17.83
N ASN A 166 -4.52 -8.93 -19.15
CA ASN A 166 -4.68 -10.06 -20.06
C ASN A 166 -3.61 -11.11 -19.79
N THR A 167 -4.00 -12.37 -19.78
CA THR A 167 -3.07 -13.51 -19.62
C THR A 167 -2.29 -13.82 -20.89
N GLY A 168 -2.78 -13.32 -22.05
CA GLY A 168 -2.28 -13.64 -23.37
C GLY A 168 -2.88 -14.91 -23.94
N PHE A 169 -3.77 -15.59 -23.22
CA PHE A 169 -4.56 -16.73 -23.70
C PHE A 169 -5.99 -16.26 -23.97
N ARG A 170 -6.33 -16.11 -25.24
CA ARG A 170 -7.60 -15.49 -25.68
C ARG A 170 -8.82 -16.11 -25.00
N ASP A 171 -8.96 -17.43 -25.05
CA ASP A 171 -10.13 -18.12 -24.49
C ASP A 171 -10.26 -17.96 -22.97
N LEU A 172 -9.12 -17.78 -22.27
CA LEU A 172 -9.11 -17.50 -20.85
C LEU A 172 -9.49 -16.04 -20.60
N ASP A 173 -8.91 -15.13 -21.37
CA ASP A 173 -9.18 -13.70 -21.24
C ASP A 173 -10.64 -13.38 -21.60
N ASP A 174 -11.22 -14.02 -22.60
CA ASP A 174 -12.64 -13.87 -22.98
C ASP A 174 -13.59 -14.34 -21.87
N LYS A 175 -13.20 -15.40 -21.12
CA LYS A 175 -14.02 -15.93 -20.03
C LYS A 175 -13.87 -15.16 -18.72
N THR A 176 -12.70 -14.60 -18.44
CA THR A 176 -12.38 -13.96 -17.16
C THR A 176 -12.41 -12.43 -17.21
N GLY A 177 -12.36 -11.85 -18.42
CA GLY A 177 -12.13 -10.42 -18.60
C GLY A 177 -10.70 -9.99 -18.26
N GLY A 178 -9.75 -10.94 -18.21
CA GLY A 178 -8.40 -10.77 -17.70
C GLY A 178 -8.33 -10.79 -16.16
N PHE A 179 -7.13 -10.79 -15.61
CA PHE A 179 -6.93 -10.78 -14.15
C PHE A 179 -7.21 -9.41 -13.57
N GLN A 180 -8.15 -9.34 -12.61
CA GLN A 180 -8.55 -8.09 -11.98
C GLN A 180 -7.59 -7.71 -10.84
N PRO A 181 -7.41 -6.41 -10.55
CA PRO A 181 -6.68 -5.97 -9.36
C PRO A 181 -7.26 -6.61 -8.08
N SER A 182 -6.40 -6.86 -7.10
CA SER A 182 -6.75 -7.47 -5.80
C SER A 182 -7.24 -8.92 -5.85
N ASN A 183 -7.25 -9.60 -7.01
CA ASN A 183 -7.64 -10.99 -7.09
C ASN A 183 -6.49 -11.93 -6.68
N LEU A 184 -6.78 -12.88 -5.81
CA LEU A 184 -5.95 -14.06 -5.58
C LEU A 184 -6.39 -15.17 -6.54
N ILE A 185 -5.49 -15.59 -7.45
CA ILE A 185 -5.77 -16.62 -8.46
C ILE A 185 -5.00 -17.88 -8.11
N ILE A 186 -5.70 -18.97 -7.89
CA ILE A 186 -5.11 -20.27 -7.55
C ILE A 186 -5.17 -21.19 -8.76
N LEU A 187 -3.98 -21.64 -9.22
CA LEU A 187 -3.84 -22.63 -10.28
C LEU A 187 -3.37 -23.96 -9.71
N ALA A 188 -4.17 -24.99 -9.86
CA ALA A 188 -3.84 -26.35 -9.46
C ALA A 188 -3.78 -27.29 -10.67
N ALA A 189 -2.82 -28.19 -10.68
CA ALA A 189 -2.69 -29.23 -11.69
C ALA A 189 -1.98 -30.46 -11.11
N ARG A 190 -2.16 -31.62 -11.73
CA ARG A 190 -1.36 -32.81 -11.40
C ARG A 190 0.12 -32.56 -11.75
N PRO A 191 1.07 -33.24 -11.10
CA PRO A 191 2.49 -33.15 -11.44
C PRO A 191 2.71 -33.37 -12.95
N SER A 192 3.65 -32.63 -13.53
CA SER A 192 4.10 -32.74 -14.94
C SER A 192 3.05 -32.33 -16.01
N VAL A 193 1.90 -31.77 -15.65
CA VAL A 193 0.89 -31.27 -16.61
C VAL A 193 1.28 -29.90 -17.21
N GLY A 194 2.26 -29.20 -16.63
CA GLY A 194 2.74 -27.92 -17.13
C GLY A 194 2.28 -26.68 -16.35
N LYS A 195 1.84 -26.83 -15.09
CA LYS A 195 1.44 -25.72 -14.21
C LYS A 195 2.44 -24.56 -14.25
N SER A 196 3.71 -24.82 -13.93
CA SER A 196 4.76 -23.79 -13.86
C SER A 196 5.08 -23.18 -15.24
N ALA A 197 4.93 -23.98 -16.33
CA ALA A 197 5.07 -23.45 -17.69
C ALA A 197 3.96 -22.47 -18.05
N PHE A 198 2.73 -22.79 -17.69
CA PHE A 198 1.59 -21.93 -17.95
C PHE A 198 1.67 -20.60 -17.20
N VAL A 199 2.07 -20.63 -15.90
CA VAL A 199 2.29 -19.42 -15.09
C VAL A 199 3.42 -18.57 -15.68
N ALA A 200 4.53 -19.21 -16.09
CA ALA A 200 5.65 -18.50 -16.70
C ALA A 200 5.23 -17.82 -18.01
N ASN A 201 4.43 -18.50 -18.86
CA ASN A 201 3.93 -17.89 -20.09
C ASN A 201 2.99 -16.71 -19.85
N ILE A 202 2.15 -16.77 -18.80
CA ILE A 202 1.33 -15.61 -18.40
C ILE A 202 2.23 -14.47 -17.96
N ALA A 203 3.23 -14.72 -17.11
CA ALA A 203 4.17 -13.71 -16.65
C ALA A 203 4.91 -13.04 -17.83
N GLU A 204 5.38 -13.84 -18.77
CA GLU A 204 6.02 -13.38 -20.01
C GLU A 204 5.08 -12.52 -20.87
N ASN A 205 3.85 -12.99 -21.12
CA ASN A 205 2.87 -12.23 -21.88
C ASN A 205 2.55 -10.88 -21.23
N VAL A 206 2.45 -10.83 -19.91
CA VAL A 206 2.18 -9.60 -19.17
C VAL A 206 3.36 -8.64 -19.24
N ALA A 207 4.57 -9.15 -19.02
CA ALA A 207 5.78 -8.32 -19.02
C ALA A 207 6.15 -7.83 -20.44
N VAL A 208 6.26 -8.75 -21.40
CA VAL A 208 6.76 -8.43 -22.76
C VAL A 208 5.68 -7.78 -23.63
N LYS A 209 4.46 -8.36 -23.67
CA LYS A 209 3.42 -7.87 -24.59
C LYS A 209 2.64 -6.68 -24.07
N GLN A 210 2.54 -6.52 -22.74
CA GLN A 210 1.77 -5.43 -22.15
C GLN A 210 2.64 -4.39 -21.44
N GLY A 211 3.96 -4.62 -21.30
CA GLY A 211 4.90 -3.71 -20.65
C GLY A 211 4.61 -3.47 -19.17
N LYS A 212 4.00 -4.46 -18.49
CA LYS A 212 3.69 -4.36 -17.06
C LYS A 212 4.75 -5.07 -16.23
N SER A 213 5.10 -4.52 -15.09
CA SER A 213 6.03 -5.17 -14.15
C SER A 213 5.42 -6.43 -13.54
N VAL A 214 6.20 -7.51 -13.48
CA VAL A 214 5.82 -8.81 -12.89
C VAL A 214 6.89 -9.23 -11.89
N ALA A 215 6.48 -9.55 -10.65
CA ALA A 215 7.35 -10.20 -9.68
C ALA A 215 7.06 -11.71 -9.69
N PHE A 216 8.09 -12.53 -9.92
CA PHE A 216 7.97 -13.98 -9.99
C PHE A 216 8.74 -14.64 -8.85
N PHE A 217 8.04 -15.29 -7.93
CA PHE A 217 8.61 -16.03 -6.81
C PHE A 217 8.56 -17.52 -7.10
N SER A 218 9.70 -18.18 -7.18
CA SER A 218 9.82 -19.62 -7.45
C SER A 218 10.44 -20.36 -6.30
N LEU A 219 9.76 -21.41 -5.82
CA LEU A 219 10.25 -22.34 -4.81
C LEU A 219 10.68 -23.70 -5.41
N GLU A 220 10.32 -23.98 -6.67
CA GLU A 220 10.58 -25.27 -7.34
C GLU A 220 11.71 -25.16 -8.37
N MET A 221 11.89 -24.01 -9.01
CA MET A 221 12.80 -23.81 -10.14
C MET A 221 13.85 -22.77 -9.82
N SER A 222 15.09 -23.01 -10.25
CA SER A 222 16.15 -22.03 -10.14
C SER A 222 15.96 -20.84 -11.10
N GLU A 223 16.61 -19.72 -10.83
CA GLU A 223 16.63 -18.53 -11.71
C GLU A 223 17.11 -18.89 -13.12
N SER A 224 18.14 -19.75 -13.21
CA SER A 224 18.70 -20.21 -14.48
C SER A 224 17.68 -21.02 -15.30
N GLU A 225 16.93 -21.92 -14.65
CA GLU A 225 15.89 -22.71 -15.33
C GLU A 225 14.73 -21.85 -15.82
N LEU A 226 14.31 -20.86 -15.02
CA LEU A 226 13.30 -19.89 -15.42
C LEU A 226 13.77 -19.03 -16.60
N SER A 227 14.99 -18.51 -16.53
CA SER A 227 15.58 -17.71 -17.62
C SER A 227 15.68 -18.50 -18.92
N GLN A 228 16.14 -19.76 -18.88
CA GLN A 228 16.17 -20.63 -20.04
C GLN A 228 14.78 -20.89 -20.61
N ARG A 229 13.75 -20.99 -19.76
CA ARG A 229 12.38 -21.18 -20.19
C ARG A 229 11.83 -19.95 -20.91
N PHE A 230 12.07 -18.76 -20.38
CA PHE A 230 11.67 -17.50 -21.04
C PHE A 230 12.39 -17.34 -22.40
N ILE A 231 13.68 -17.61 -22.44
CA ILE A 231 14.46 -17.57 -23.69
C ILE A 231 13.91 -18.60 -24.70
N ALA A 232 13.63 -19.83 -24.26
CA ALA A 232 13.07 -20.86 -25.13
C ALA A 232 11.70 -20.46 -25.70
N SER A 233 10.83 -19.92 -24.84
CA SER A 233 9.49 -19.44 -25.22
C SER A 233 9.56 -18.32 -26.23
N GLN A 234 10.31 -17.27 -25.94
CA GLN A 234 10.39 -16.07 -26.76
C GLN A 234 11.18 -16.30 -28.07
N SER A 235 12.23 -17.13 -28.03
CA SER A 235 13.02 -17.44 -29.24
C SER A 235 12.41 -18.52 -30.12
N GLU A 236 11.39 -19.24 -29.65
CA GLU A 236 10.84 -20.45 -30.29
C GLU A 236 11.93 -21.51 -30.57
N VAL A 237 12.97 -21.55 -29.73
CA VAL A 237 14.03 -22.57 -29.79
C VAL A 237 13.77 -23.61 -28.72
N HIS A 238 13.81 -24.89 -29.10
CA HIS A 238 13.52 -25.98 -28.17
C HIS A 238 14.45 -25.95 -26.96
N GLY A 239 13.89 -26.05 -25.75
CA GLY A 239 14.65 -25.91 -24.50
C GLY A 239 15.80 -26.92 -24.37
N ASP A 240 15.69 -28.14 -24.94
CA ASP A 240 16.78 -29.11 -24.97
C ASP A 240 17.98 -28.66 -25.80
N VAL A 241 17.80 -27.85 -26.83
CA VAL A 241 18.87 -27.29 -27.65
C VAL A 241 19.63 -26.24 -26.83
N LEU A 242 18.91 -25.42 -26.09
CA LEU A 242 19.50 -24.42 -25.19
C LEU A 242 20.27 -25.10 -24.06
N ARG A 243 19.65 -26.07 -23.38
CA ARG A 243 20.26 -26.79 -22.25
C ARG A 243 21.50 -27.57 -22.62
N LYS A 244 21.53 -28.18 -23.82
CA LYS A 244 22.70 -28.97 -24.33
C LYS A 244 23.74 -28.09 -25.02
N GLY A 245 23.52 -26.76 -25.11
CA GLY A 245 24.44 -25.84 -25.80
C GLY A 245 24.62 -26.14 -27.31
N LYS A 246 23.68 -26.87 -27.93
CA LYS A 246 23.76 -27.25 -29.34
C LYS A 246 23.27 -26.12 -30.27
N LEU A 247 23.84 -24.95 -30.09
CA LEU A 247 23.59 -23.75 -30.89
C LEU A 247 24.65 -23.52 -31.97
N SER A 248 25.46 -24.56 -32.29
CA SER A 248 26.59 -24.46 -33.26
C SER A 248 26.14 -24.46 -34.72
N ALA A 249 27.00 -23.93 -35.61
CA ALA A 249 26.70 -23.66 -37.00
C ALA A 249 26.27 -24.91 -37.81
N ASP A 250 26.79 -26.11 -37.45
CA ASP A 250 26.54 -27.35 -38.20
C ASP A 250 25.10 -27.88 -38.17
N ASN A 251 24.25 -27.36 -37.25
CA ASN A 251 22.85 -27.76 -37.11
C ASN A 251 21.84 -26.61 -37.19
N GLY A 252 22.07 -25.59 -38.03
CA GLY A 252 21.24 -24.39 -38.10
C GLY A 252 21.48 -23.45 -36.90
N GLY A 253 22.59 -23.59 -36.21
CA GLY A 253 22.94 -22.87 -34.97
C GLY A 253 23.02 -21.35 -35.15
N ASP A 254 23.48 -20.87 -36.32
CA ASP A 254 23.51 -19.43 -36.58
C ASP A 254 22.09 -18.83 -36.59
N ARG A 255 21.10 -19.55 -37.14
CA ARG A 255 19.69 -19.14 -37.14
C ARG A 255 19.10 -19.17 -35.73
N ASN A 256 19.38 -20.21 -34.96
CA ASN A 256 18.89 -20.33 -33.56
C ASN A 256 19.54 -19.29 -32.66
N TRP A 257 20.82 -19.01 -32.84
CA TRP A 257 21.54 -17.98 -32.09
C TRP A 257 20.98 -16.57 -32.36
N ARG A 258 20.64 -16.25 -33.59
CA ARG A 258 19.97 -14.97 -33.95
C ARG A 258 18.60 -14.85 -33.27
N LYS A 259 17.82 -15.95 -33.23
CA LYS A 259 16.52 -15.97 -32.53
C LYS A 259 16.69 -15.76 -31.01
N VAL A 260 17.68 -16.39 -30.41
CA VAL A 260 18.00 -16.23 -28.98
C VAL A 260 18.40 -14.78 -28.68
N ASN A 261 19.31 -14.20 -29.48
CA ASN A 261 19.73 -12.82 -29.28
C ASN A 261 18.57 -11.82 -29.46
N LYS A 262 17.67 -12.06 -30.42
CA LYS A 262 16.46 -11.26 -30.56
C LYS A 262 15.57 -11.37 -29.31
N ALA A 263 15.34 -12.59 -28.82
CA ALA A 263 14.55 -12.84 -27.64
C ALA A 263 15.16 -12.18 -26.38
N LEU A 264 16.48 -12.19 -26.23
CA LEU A 264 17.15 -11.50 -25.14
C LEU A 264 16.90 -9.99 -25.17
N ASN A 265 16.93 -9.37 -26.35
CA ASN A 265 16.66 -7.94 -26.50
C ASN A 265 15.17 -7.58 -26.24
N GLU A 266 14.26 -8.53 -26.38
CA GLU A 266 12.83 -8.34 -26.09
C GLU A 266 12.51 -8.58 -24.61
N LEU A 267 13.36 -9.35 -23.90
CA LEU A 267 13.20 -9.68 -22.48
C LEU A 267 13.91 -8.68 -21.54
N THR A 268 14.85 -7.88 -22.04
CA THR A 268 15.59 -6.85 -21.30
C THR A 268 15.07 -5.45 -21.59
#